data_603bc41442ae36443fab7aa3eb47d86f
#
_entry.id   603bc41442ae36443fab7aa3eb47d86f
#
_cell.length_a   1.000
_cell.length_b   1.000
_cell.length_c   1.000
_cell.angle_alpha   90.00
_cell.angle_beta   90.00
_cell.angle_gamma   90.00
#
_symmetry.space_group_name_H-M   'P 1'
#
loop_
_entity.id
_entity.type
_entity.pdbx_description
1 polymer ?
#
loop_
_entity_poly.entity_id
_entity_poly.type
_entity_poly.pdbx_seq_one_letter_code
_entity_poly.pdbx_strand_id
1 'polypeptide(L)'
;MKVRLAFTIAAMLLLSFSNTTALAQDQTSQSSADVASWVAYWAAPPVILYGHEEDAFYKNMKGIMFLRNDYDSPTNPGTLDDNVQWLKDHPSVRFYVDGYASITGDVLYNLALSQRRAEWVKQTLVSRGISENRIVVAAGWGELYPACAENTQECRDKNKLVRFVYSPN
;
A
#
# COMPACT_ATOMS: atom_id res chain seq x y z
N MET A 1 18.29 29.80 1.29
CA MET A 1 19.59 29.54 1.87
C MET A 1 19.45 28.65 3.11
N LYS A 2 19.05 27.36 2.98
CA LYS A 2 18.98 26.35 4.07
C LYS A 2 18.88 24.92 3.49
N VAL A 3 19.86 24.49 2.69
CA VAL A 3 19.95 23.12 2.14
C VAL A 3 21.40 22.59 2.21
N ARG A 4 22.17 22.97 3.21
CA ARG A 4 23.57 22.51 3.34
C ARG A 4 23.92 21.80 4.64
N LEU A 5 22.95 21.31 5.42
CA LEU A 5 23.27 20.66 6.72
C LEU A 5 22.99 19.14 6.77
N ALA A 6 22.50 18.52 5.70
CA ALA A 6 22.17 17.09 5.70
C ALA A 6 23.30 16.18 5.17
N PHE A 7 24.39 16.73 4.64
CA PHE A 7 25.46 15.93 4.03
C PHE A 7 26.69 15.67 4.92
N THR A 8 26.77 16.25 6.11
CA THR A 8 27.97 16.18 6.96
C THR A 8 27.95 15.10 8.03
N ILE A 9 26.83 14.43 8.26
CA ILE A 9 26.72 13.37 9.29
C ILE A 9 27.03 11.97 8.74
N ALA A 10 26.90 11.75 7.44
CA ALA A 10 27.19 10.46 6.81
C ALA A 10 28.70 10.19 6.58
N ALA A 11 29.54 11.21 6.65
CA ALA A 11 30.99 11.09 6.34
C ALA A 11 31.87 10.81 7.57
N MET A 12 31.36 10.89 8.79
CA MET A 12 32.15 10.75 10.01
C MET A 12 32.09 9.37 10.69
N LEU A 13 31.35 8.41 10.14
CA LEU A 13 31.24 7.03 10.66
C LEU A 13 32.05 5.98 9.89
N LEU A 14 32.93 6.39 8.94
CA LEU A 14 33.70 5.48 8.11
C LEU A 14 35.19 5.31 8.48
N LEU A 15 35.63 5.78 9.64
CA LEU A 15 37.06 5.76 9.99
C LEU A 15 37.46 4.94 11.21
N SER A 16 36.68 3.99 11.65
CA SER A 16 37.16 3.07 12.70
C SER A 16 36.52 1.71 12.62
N PHE A 17 36.90 0.88 11.65
CA PHE A 17 36.86 -0.59 11.78
C PHE A 17 37.62 -1.22 10.58
N SER A 18 38.95 -1.15 10.63
CA SER A 18 39.81 -2.06 9.90
C SER A 18 40.00 -3.32 10.76
N ASN A 19 39.69 -4.45 10.17
CA ASN A 19 39.88 -5.83 10.61
C ASN A 19 38.69 -6.51 11.30
N THR A 20 37.76 -6.99 10.53
CA THR A 20 37.11 -8.29 10.76
C THR A 20 36.64 -8.86 9.41
N THR A 21 37.39 -9.87 8.97
CA THR A 21 37.09 -11.05 8.14
C THR A 21 35.82 -11.08 7.27
N ALA A 22 36.06 -11.41 6.06
CA ALA A 22 35.33 -11.86 4.86
C ALA A 22 33.92 -12.49 4.94
N LEU A 23 33.21 -12.44 6.06
CA LEU A 23 31.83 -12.94 6.20
C LEU A 23 30.78 -11.83 6.32
N ALA A 24 31.19 -10.57 6.35
CA ALA A 24 30.26 -9.42 6.44
C ALA A 24 29.93 -8.79 5.08
N GLN A 25 30.53 -9.23 3.99
CA GLN A 25 30.33 -8.60 2.66
C GLN A 25 29.06 -9.07 1.93
N ASP A 26 28.45 -10.18 2.34
CA ASP A 26 27.25 -10.71 1.65
C ASP A 26 25.93 -10.10 2.16
N GLN A 27 25.89 -9.59 3.38
CA GLN A 27 24.66 -8.98 3.93
C GLN A 27 24.51 -7.49 3.61
N THR A 28 25.60 -6.79 3.26
CA THR A 28 25.55 -5.36 2.95
C THR A 28 25.13 -5.07 1.50
N SER A 29 25.29 -6.03 0.58
CA SER A 29 24.88 -5.87 -0.82
C SER A 29 23.35 -6.07 -0.99
N GLN A 30 22.73 -6.95 -0.21
CA GLN A 30 21.29 -7.13 -0.23
C GLN A 30 20.55 -5.94 0.39
N SER A 31 21.02 -5.40 1.51
CA SER A 31 20.39 -4.27 2.18
C SER A 31 20.41 -2.96 1.36
N SER A 32 21.44 -2.74 0.56
CA SER A 32 21.53 -1.53 -0.28
C SER A 32 20.62 -1.59 -1.51
N ALA A 33 20.40 -2.77 -2.07
CA ALA A 33 19.46 -2.97 -3.17
C ALA A 33 18.01 -2.84 -2.70
N ASP A 34 17.69 -3.37 -1.50
CA ASP A 34 16.38 -3.26 -0.89
C ASP A 34 16.05 -1.80 -0.53
N VAL A 35 16.98 -1.10 0.14
CA VAL A 35 16.81 0.33 0.47
C VAL A 35 16.69 1.20 -0.79
N ALA A 36 17.45 0.90 -1.84
CA ALA A 36 17.34 1.62 -3.12
C ALA A 36 15.98 1.39 -3.79
N SER A 37 15.40 0.20 -3.69
CA SER A 37 14.06 -0.10 -4.22
C SER A 37 12.95 0.64 -3.45
N TRP A 38 13.08 0.75 -2.12
CA TRP A 38 12.17 1.53 -1.29
C TRP A 38 12.28 3.04 -1.53
N VAL A 39 13.50 3.56 -1.67
CA VAL A 39 13.74 4.98 -1.98
C VAL A 39 13.23 5.33 -3.38
N ALA A 40 13.37 4.44 -4.36
CA ALA A 40 12.81 4.64 -5.70
C ALA A 40 11.26 4.66 -5.69
N TYR A 41 10.63 3.88 -4.83
CA TYR A 41 9.17 3.90 -4.64
C TYR A 41 8.67 5.24 -4.07
N TRP A 42 9.49 5.94 -3.26
CA TRP A 42 9.12 7.21 -2.60
C TRP A 42 9.63 8.46 -3.33
N ALA A 43 10.64 8.34 -4.20
CA ALA A 43 11.38 9.51 -4.73
C ALA A 43 10.76 10.21 -5.95
N ALA A 44 9.89 9.59 -6.68
CA ALA A 44 8.90 10.15 -7.61
C ALA A 44 8.02 8.99 -8.06
N PRO A 45 6.70 9.14 -8.21
CA PRO A 45 5.99 8.18 -9.03
C PRO A 45 6.68 8.24 -10.40
N PRO A 46 7.19 7.11 -10.91
CA PRO A 46 7.65 7.10 -12.29
C PRO A 46 6.47 7.63 -13.11
N VAL A 47 6.74 8.50 -14.08
CA VAL A 47 5.78 8.76 -15.15
C VAL A 47 5.72 7.43 -15.92
N ILE A 48 4.99 6.49 -15.37
CA ILE A 48 4.72 5.21 -16.00
C ILE A 48 3.80 5.57 -17.16
N LEU A 49 4.24 5.33 -18.35
CA LEU A 49 3.36 5.19 -19.51
C LEU A 49 2.48 3.98 -19.20
N TYR A 50 1.34 4.25 -18.56
CA TYR A 50 0.40 3.24 -18.12
C TYR A 50 -0.05 2.41 -19.33
N GLY A 51 0.15 1.10 -19.22
CA GLY A 51 -0.35 0.18 -20.24
C GLY A 51 -1.88 0.10 -20.18
N HIS A 52 -2.49 -0.31 -21.29
CA HIS A 52 -3.94 -0.50 -21.38
C HIS A 52 -4.53 -1.36 -20.25
N GLU A 53 -3.76 -2.25 -19.64
CA GLU A 53 -4.19 -3.09 -18.51
C GLU A 53 -4.37 -2.31 -17.22
N GLU A 54 -3.48 -1.36 -16.90
CA GLU A 54 -3.59 -0.50 -15.74
C GLU A 54 -4.76 0.48 -15.84
N ASP A 55 -4.96 1.09 -17.02
CA ASP A 55 -6.13 1.93 -17.27
C ASP A 55 -7.43 1.14 -17.08
N ALA A 56 -7.47 -0.10 -17.59
CA ALA A 56 -8.59 -1.00 -17.41
C ALA A 56 -8.79 -1.36 -15.94
N PHE A 57 -7.70 -1.58 -15.18
CA PHE A 57 -7.74 -1.85 -13.75
C PHE A 57 -8.41 -0.70 -12.99
N TYR A 58 -7.92 0.52 -13.10
CA TYR A 58 -8.47 1.66 -12.36
C TYR A 58 -9.88 2.07 -12.82
N LYS A 59 -10.24 1.76 -14.06
CA LYS A 59 -11.61 1.97 -14.56
C LYS A 59 -12.61 1.01 -13.91
N ASN A 60 -12.22 -0.22 -13.64
CA ASN A 60 -13.12 -1.30 -13.22
C ASN A 60 -13.01 -1.63 -11.72
N MET A 61 -11.80 -1.61 -11.15
CA MET A 61 -11.61 -1.88 -9.72
C MET A 61 -12.09 -0.73 -8.85
N LYS A 62 -13.11 -1.00 -8.04
CA LYS A 62 -13.75 0.01 -7.19
C LYS A 62 -13.41 -0.22 -5.72
N GLY A 63 -13.29 0.87 -4.96
CA GLY A 63 -13.04 0.82 -3.54
C GLY A 63 -14.18 0.17 -2.74
N ILE A 64 -13.81 -0.59 -1.73
CA ILE A 64 -14.76 -1.22 -0.80
C ILE A 64 -14.93 -0.33 0.41
N MET A 65 -16.15 0.13 0.65
CA MET A 65 -16.49 1.11 1.68
C MET A 65 -16.96 0.42 2.96
N PHE A 66 -16.63 1.01 4.10
CA PHE A 66 -17.00 0.49 5.43
C PHE A 66 -17.68 1.55 6.30
N LEU A 67 -18.50 1.10 7.25
CA LEU A 67 -19.00 1.96 8.31
C LEU A 67 -17.89 2.28 9.32
N ARG A 68 -18.20 3.21 10.22
CA ARG A 68 -17.30 3.55 11.32
C ARG A 68 -17.07 2.32 12.21
N ASN A 69 -15.80 2.07 12.55
CA ASN A 69 -15.34 0.96 13.39
C ASN A 69 -15.64 -0.45 12.83
N ASP A 70 -16.10 -0.54 11.59
CA ASP A 70 -16.41 -1.78 10.91
C ASP A 70 -15.26 -2.20 9.98
N TYR A 71 -15.03 -3.51 9.83
CA TYR A 71 -13.99 -4.06 8.97
C TYR A 71 -14.41 -5.29 8.16
N ASP A 72 -15.59 -5.87 8.42
CA ASP A 72 -16.05 -7.11 7.80
C ASP A 72 -17.44 -7.01 7.15
N SER A 73 -18.10 -5.88 7.27
CA SER A 73 -19.43 -5.60 6.69
C SER A 73 -19.37 -4.37 5.78
N PRO A 74 -18.97 -4.53 4.51
CA PRO A 74 -18.91 -3.41 3.57
C PRO A 74 -20.29 -2.82 3.29
N THR A 75 -20.34 -1.49 3.08
CA THR A 75 -21.58 -0.78 2.74
C THR A 75 -21.98 -0.93 1.27
N ASN A 76 -21.06 -1.44 0.45
CA ASN A 76 -21.25 -1.67 -0.99
C ASN A 76 -20.86 -3.10 -1.40
N PRO A 77 -21.53 -4.14 -0.88
CA PRO A 77 -21.11 -5.54 -1.08
C PRO A 77 -21.13 -5.97 -2.55
N GLY A 78 -22.05 -5.46 -3.37
CA GLY A 78 -22.09 -5.73 -4.81
C GLY A 78 -20.82 -5.28 -5.55
N THR A 79 -20.18 -4.21 -5.10
CA THR A 79 -18.91 -3.76 -5.67
C THR A 79 -17.80 -4.81 -5.51
N LEU A 80 -17.81 -5.55 -4.41
CA LEU A 80 -16.84 -6.62 -4.21
C LEU A 80 -17.08 -7.79 -5.19
N ASP A 81 -18.35 -8.09 -5.50
CA ASP A 81 -18.71 -9.10 -6.50
C ASP A 81 -18.23 -8.69 -7.90
N ASP A 82 -18.45 -7.43 -8.29
CA ASP A 82 -17.97 -6.87 -9.55
C ASP A 82 -16.44 -6.94 -9.66
N ASN A 83 -15.74 -6.56 -8.59
CA ASN A 83 -14.28 -6.63 -8.53
C ASN A 83 -13.76 -8.07 -8.68
N VAL A 84 -14.40 -9.04 -8.01
CA VAL A 84 -14.06 -10.47 -8.11
C VAL A 84 -14.26 -10.97 -9.55
N GLN A 85 -15.37 -10.61 -10.18
CA GLN A 85 -15.62 -11.03 -11.55
C GLN A 85 -14.57 -10.45 -12.50
N TRP A 86 -14.30 -9.15 -12.41
CA TRP A 86 -13.28 -8.50 -13.23
C TRP A 86 -11.89 -9.14 -13.06
N LEU A 87 -11.49 -9.44 -11.82
CA LEU A 87 -10.22 -10.10 -11.51
C LEU A 87 -10.15 -11.54 -12.08
N LYS A 88 -11.26 -12.26 -12.16
CA LYS A 88 -11.31 -13.58 -12.79
C LYS A 88 -11.11 -13.50 -14.30
N ASP A 89 -11.65 -12.46 -14.92
CA ASP A 89 -11.53 -12.21 -16.36
C ASP A 89 -10.12 -11.69 -16.75
N HIS A 90 -9.33 -11.22 -15.75
CA HIS A 90 -7.98 -10.68 -15.93
C HIS A 90 -6.96 -11.42 -15.04
N PRO A 91 -6.65 -12.69 -15.30
CA PRO A 91 -5.86 -13.55 -14.41
C PRO A 91 -4.38 -13.14 -14.26
N SER A 92 -3.83 -12.38 -15.20
CA SER A 92 -2.45 -11.85 -15.17
C SER A 92 -2.25 -10.71 -14.17
N VAL A 93 -3.32 -9.98 -13.85
CA VAL A 93 -3.24 -8.77 -13.02
C VAL A 93 -2.81 -9.10 -11.59
N ARG A 94 -1.78 -8.39 -11.13
CA ARG A 94 -1.33 -8.35 -9.74
C ARG A 94 -1.65 -7.00 -9.13
N PHE A 95 -1.89 -6.95 -7.82
CA PHE A 95 -2.34 -5.72 -7.15
C PHE A 95 -2.07 -5.73 -5.66
N TYR A 96 -2.10 -4.53 -5.08
CA TYR A 96 -2.08 -4.31 -3.64
C TYR A 96 -3.50 -4.06 -3.12
N VAL A 97 -3.72 -4.36 -1.85
CA VAL A 97 -4.98 -4.13 -1.13
C VAL A 97 -4.70 -3.18 0.02
N ASP A 98 -5.03 -1.91 -0.17
CA ASP A 98 -4.69 -0.83 0.75
C ASP A 98 -5.91 -0.41 1.57
N GLY A 99 -5.86 -0.66 2.89
CA GLY A 99 -6.89 -0.28 3.84
C GLY A 99 -6.66 1.11 4.42
N TYR A 100 -7.76 1.86 4.58
CA TYR A 100 -7.76 3.20 5.16
C TYR A 100 -8.81 3.35 6.25
N ALA A 101 -8.57 4.29 7.15
CA ALA A 101 -9.49 4.69 8.20
C ALA A 101 -9.73 6.20 8.14
N SER A 102 -10.70 6.67 8.94
CA SER A 102 -10.98 8.12 9.05
C SER A 102 -9.78 8.86 9.64
N ILE A 103 -9.67 10.15 9.31
CA ILE A 103 -8.66 11.07 9.86
C ILE A 103 -8.95 11.48 11.33
N THR A 104 -9.93 10.86 11.99
CA THR A 104 -10.33 11.19 13.35
C THR A 104 -10.18 9.97 14.27
N GLY A 105 -9.74 10.23 15.50
CA GLY A 105 -9.61 9.20 16.53
C GLY A 105 -8.14 8.89 16.87
N ASP A 106 -7.92 7.75 17.49
CA ASP A 106 -6.58 7.30 17.86
C ASP A 106 -5.85 6.72 16.64
N VAL A 107 -4.61 7.16 16.42
CA VAL A 107 -3.79 6.78 15.24
C VAL A 107 -3.51 5.28 15.21
N LEU A 108 -3.18 4.67 16.36
CA LEU A 108 -2.87 3.25 16.42
C LEU A 108 -4.14 2.41 16.22
N TYR A 109 -5.27 2.87 16.74
CA TYR A 109 -6.56 2.24 16.48
C TYR A 109 -6.91 2.30 14.99
N ASN A 110 -6.74 3.46 14.34
CA ASN A 110 -7.01 3.63 12.91
C ASN A 110 -6.09 2.76 12.05
N LEU A 111 -4.82 2.63 12.44
CA LEU A 111 -3.87 1.73 11.78
C LEU A 111 -4.32 0.28 11.89
N ALA A 112 -4.67 -0.19 13.09
CA ALA A 112 -5.14 -1.55 13.30
C ALA A 112 -6.48 -1.84 12.58
N LEU A 113 -7.42 -0.88 12.58
CA LEU A 113 -8.70 -1.01 11.89
C LEU A 113 -8.52 -1.11 10.37
N SER A 114 -7.67 -0.27 9.80
CA SER A 114 -7.38 -0.30 8.37
C SER A 114 -6.69 -1.60 7.93
N GLN A 115 -5.78 -2.14 8.77
CA GLN A 115 -5.16 -3.45 8.52
C GLN A 115 -6.20 -4.57 8.51
N ARG A 116 -7.14 -4.58 9.46
CA ARG A 116 -8.23 -5.58 9.49
C ARG A 116 -9.10 -5.51 8.24
N ARG A 117 -9.40 -4.32 7.74
CA ARG A 117 -10.16 -4.12 6.49
C ARG A 117 -9.43 -4.70 5.29
N ALA A 118 -8.14 -4.37 5.13
CA ALA A 118 -7.32 -4.89 4.03
C ALA A 118 -7.25 -6.42 4.07
N GLU A 119 -7.01 -6.98 5.25
CA GLU A 119 -6.92 -8.43 5.43
C GLU A 119 -8.26 -9.13 5.18
N TRP A 120 -9.37 -8.59 5.66
CA TRP A 120 -10.69 -9.13 5.39
C TRP A 120 -11.03 -9.14 3.89
N VAL A 121 -10.71 -8.05 3.17
CA VAL A 121 -10.90 -7.99 1.71
C VAL A 121 -10.01 -9.03 1.02
N LYS A 122 -8.72 -9.14 1.39
CA LYS A 122 -7.82 -10.17 0.86
C LYS A 122 -8.41 -11.56 1.06
N GLN A 123 -8.79 -11.92 2.27
CA GLN A 123 -9.36 -13.23 2.59
C GLN A 123 -10.64 -13.49 1.80
N THR A 124 -11.50 -12.49 1.64
CA THR A 124 -12.72 -12.60 0.85
C THR A 124 -12.42 -12.82 -0.63
N LEU A 125 -11.46 -12.12 -1.21
CA LEU A 125 -11.03 -12.35 -2.60
C LEU A 125 -10.50 -13.78 -2.80
N VAL A 126 -9.64 -14.25 -1.89
CA VAL A 126 -9.07 -15.61 -1.94
C VAL A 126 -10.17 -16.67 -1.81
N SER A 127 -11.11 -16.51 -0.86
CA SER A 127 -12.22 -17.45 -0.68
C SER A 127 -13.15 -17.52 -1.90
N ARG A 128 -13.18 -16.46 -2.71
CA ARG A 128 -13.94 -16.37 -3.96
C ARG A 128 -13.14 -16.80 -5.20
N GLY A 129 -11.94 -17.39 -5.01
CA GLY A 129 -11.14 -18.02 -6.05
C GLY A 129 -10.11 -17.11 -6.72
N ILE A 130 -9.81 -15.93 -6.15
CA ILE A 130 -8.67 -15.13 -6.60
C ILE A 130 -7.40 -15.73 -5.98
N SER A 131 -6.42 -16.05 -6.81
CA SER A 131 -5.15 -16.64 -6.34
C SER A 131 -4.38 -15.66 -5.45
N GLU A 132 -3.96 -16.13 -4.26
CA GLU A 132 -3.30 -15.30 -3.26
C GLU A 132 -2.00 -14.67 -3.77
N ASN A 133 -1.25 -15.36 -4.64
CA ASN A 133 0.00 -14.86 -5.22
C ASN A 133 -0.17 -13.62 -6.13
N ARG A 134 -1.40 -13.29 -6.48
CA ARG A 134 -1.75 -12.06 -7.22
C ARG A 134 -1.86 -10.84 -6.31
N ILE A 135 -2.07 -11.05 -5.02
CA ILE A 135 -2.17 -10.01 -4.01
C ILE A 135 -0.76 -9.79 -3.45
N VAL A 136 -0.10 -8.73 -3.90
CA VAL A 136 1.30 -8.45 -3.53
C VAL A 136 1.41 -8.19 -2.03
N VAL A 137 0.56 -7.31 -1.51
CA VAL A 137 0.45 -7.00 -0.08
C VAL A 137 -0.99 -6.60 0.24
N ALA A 138 -1.45 -6.92 1.44
CA ALA A 138 -2.62 -6.31 2.07
C ALA A 138 -2.13 -5.48 3.28
N ALA A 139 -2.23 -4.16 3.19
CA ALA A 139 -1.67 -3.25 4.18
C ALA A 139 -2.70 -2.23 4.68
N GLY A 140 -2.66 -1.93 5.98
CA GLY A 140 -3.42 -0.84 6.59
C GLY A 140 -2.57 0.41 6.70
N TRP A 141 -3.06 1.52 6.21
CA TRP A 141 -2.41 2.83 6.23
C TRP A 141 -2.99 3.76 7.28
N GLY A 142 -4.03 3.32 8.02
CA GLY A 142 -4.68 4.17 9.02
C GLY A 142 -5.27 5.41 8.38
N GLU A 143 -4.85 6.56 8.88
CA GLU A 143 -5.21 7.88 8.38
C GLU A 143 -4.14 8.51 7.46
N LEU A 144 -3.08 7.77 7.15
CA LEU A 144 -2.05 8.22 6.22
C LEU A 144 -2.59 8.27 4.79
N TYR A 145 -2.22 9.29 4.02
CA TYR A 145 -2.63 9.47 2.62
C TYR A 145 -4.15 9.41 2.40
N PRO A 146 -4.93 10.24 3.12
CA PRO A 146 -6.38 10.18 3.04
C PRO A 146 -6.87 10.51 1.62
N ALA A 147 -7.93 9.84 1.20
CA ALA A 147 -8.60 10.14 -0.08
C ALA A 147 -9.21 11.54 -0.09
N CYS A 148 -9.48 12.08 1.10
CA CYS A 148 -10.07 13.39 1.33
C CYS A 148 -9.50 13.97 2.63
N ALA A 149 -8.92 15.19 2.56
CA ALA A 149 -8.20 15.82 3.69
C ALA A 149 -9.07 16.78 4.53
N GLU A 150 -10.26 17.13 4.07
CA GLU A 150 -11.14 18.06 4.76
C GLU A 150 -11.77 17.43 6.02
N ASN A 151 -11.98 18.23 7.06
CA ASN A 151 -12.62 17.78 8.29
C ASN A 151 -14.16 17.83 8.21
N THR A 152 -14.74 17.28 7.14
CA THR A 152 -16.19 17.14 6.94
C THR A 152 -16.63 15.70 7.17
N GLN A 153 -17.92 15.47 7.43
CA GLN A 153 -18.45 14.11 7.57
C GLN A 153 -18.30 13.32 6.27
N GLU A 154 -18.57 13.96 5.14
CA GLU A 154 -18.41 13.36 3.82
C GLU A 154 -16.98 12.88 3.56
N CYS A 155 -16.00 13.72 3.92
CA CYS A 155 -14.59 13.39 3.77
C CYS A 155 -14.18 12.24 4.69
N ARG A 156 -14.66 12.24 5.95
CA ARG A 156 -14.45 11.12 6.87
C ARG A 156 -15.03 9.82 6.33
N ASP A 157 -16.16 9.88 5.64
CA ASP A 157 -16.80 8.69 5.05
C ASP A 157 -16.00 8.19 3.83
N LYS A 158 -15.50 9.08 2.98
CA LYS A 158 -14.62 8.74 1.85
C LYS A 158 -13.31 8.08 2.27
N ASN A 159 -12.84 8.31 3.50
CA ASN A 159 -11.60 7.72 3.99
C ASN A 159 -11.77 6.32 4.62
N LYS A 160 -13.00 5.83 4.80
CA LYS A 160 -13.29 4.50 5.35
C LYS A 160 -13.42 3.45 4.26
N LEU A 161 -12.30 3.15 3.61
CA LEU A 161 -12.31 2.27 2.42
C LEU A 161 -11.09 1.35 2.37
N VAL A 162 -11.21 0.33 1.51
CA VAL A 162 -10.08 -0.41 0.96
C VAL A 162 -9.98 -0.05 -0.52
N ARG A 163 -8.79 0.35 -0.97
CA ARG A 163 -8.46 0.59 -2.38
C ARG A 163 -7.63 -0.55 -2.94
N PHE A 164 -7.71 -0.70 -4.24
CA PHE A 164 -6.86 -1.60 -4.99
C PHE A 164 -5.85 -0.77 -5.79
N VAL A 165 -4.59 -1.17 -5.76
CA VAL A 165 -3.51 -0.50 -6.50
C VAL A 165 -2.87 -1.51 -7.44
N TYR A 166 -2.78 -1.17 -8.72
CA TYR A 166 -2.18 -2.02 -9.74
C TYR A 166 -0.68 -2.26 -9.44
N SER A 167 -0.22 -3.50 -9.65
CA SER A 167 1.19 -3.85 -9.59
C SER A 167 1.68 -4.19 -10.98
N PRO A 168 2.55 -3.37 -11.59
CA PRO A 168 3.18 -3.75 -12.85
C PRO A 168 4.01 -5.03 -12.64
N ASN A 169 3.98 -5.92 -13.65
CA ASN A 169 4.78 -7.15 -13.67
C ASN A 169 6.24 -6.85 -13.92
#